data_7f9b604546885850334fe77019ecc19d
#
_entry.id   7f9b604546885850334fe77019ecc19d
#
_cell.length_a   1.000
_cell.length_b   1.000
_cell.length_c   1.000
_cell.angle_alpha   90.00
_cell.angle_beta   90.00
_cell.angle_gamma   90.00
#
_symmetry.space_group_name_H-M   'P 1'
#
loop_
_entity.id
_entity.type
_entity.pdbx_description
1 polymer ?
#
loop_
_entity_poly.entity_id
_entity_poly.type
_entity_poly.pdbx_seq_one_letter_code
_entity_poly.pdbx_strand_id
1 'polypeptide(L)'
;MLKRLFLIPLLLLSLTACATTGTISGPTSPPTAVSSAQDAATKSLYAIGVALQATPGILDALYNVGKLSKEDYNKAVPVYNQALASFNLAANALKAATAAGQDPNATTAYLSALNSFILDKNNMDNLLTAFGQTPIGGAK
;
A
#
# COMPACT_ATOMS: atom_id res chain seq x y z
N MET A 1 3.24 25.77 31.77
CA MET A 1 2.09 24.92 31.44
C MET A 1 2.62 23.71 30.69
N LEU A 2 3.07 22.75 31.45
CA LEU A 2 3.80 21.55 31.04
C LEU A 2 2.96 20.38 31.52
N LYS A 3 2.19 19.71 30.66
CA LYS A 3 1.56 18.41 30.96
C LYS A 3 0.69 17.98 29.79
N ARG A 4 1.29 17.40 28.76
CA ARG A 4 0.65 16.43 27.83
C ARG A 4 1.68 15.84 26.89
N LEU A 5 2.77 15.35 27.49
CA LEU A 5 3.82 14.65 26.75
C LEU A 5 4.08 13.34 27.51
N PHE A 6 3.22 12.35 27.38
CA PHE A 6 3.49 10.97 27.83
C PHE A 6 2.24 10.14 27.60
N LEU A 7 2.02 9.65 26.40
CA LEU A 7 1.15 8.49 26.19
C LEU A 7 1.26 7.94 24.76
N ILE A 8 2.47 7.72 24.30
CA ILE A 8 2.70 6.80 23.16
C ILE A 8 4.00 6.08 23.47
N PRO A 9 3.99 5.03 24.24
CA PRO A 9 4.59 3.80 23.81
C PRO A 9 3.94 2.61 24.51
N LEU A 10 2.97 1.96 23.92
CA LEU A 10 2.63 0.60 24.36
C LEU A 10 1.69 -0.07 23.34
N LEU A 11 2.17 -0.22 22.12
CA LEU A 11 1.52 -1.17 21.21
C LEU A 11 2.54 -1.89 20.33
N LEU A 12 3.66 -2.21 20.92
CA LEU A 12 4.70 -3.04 20.31
C LEU A 12 5.04 -4.15 21.30
N LEU A 13 4.18 -5.15 21.44
CA LEU A 13 4.60 -6.43 22.04
C LEU A 13 3.39 -7.36 22.12
N SER A 14 3.10 -8.06 21.04
CA SER A 14 2.46 -9.38 21.15
C SER A 14 2.66 -10.18 19.85
N LEU A 15 3.90 -10.37 19.47
CA LEU A 15 4.31 -11.50 18.64
C LEU A 15 5.01 -12.50 19.56
N THR A 16 4.25 -13.12 20.46
CA THR A 16 4.71 -14.30 21.19
C THR A 16 4.77 -15.46 20.20
N ALA A 17 5.98 -15.75 19.75
CA ALA A 17 6.32 -16.98 19.08
C ALA A 17 6.06 -18.15 20.06
N CYS A 18 5.05 -18.95 19.81
CA CYS A 18 4.95 -20.29 20.36
C CYS A 18 6.00 -21.19 19.68
N ALA A 19 7.16 -21.29 20.30
CA ALA A 19 8.09 -22.37 20.04
C ALA A 19 7.57 -23.63 20.73
N THR A 20 6.84 -24.47 20.00
CA THR A 20 6.60 -25.84 20.38
C THR A 20 7.70 -26.73 19.85
N THR A 21 8.58 -27.16 20.75
CA THR A 21 9.49 -28.29 20.55
C THR A 21 8.65 -29.57 20.33
N GLY A 22 8.59 -30.04 19.11
CA GLY A 22 7.95 -31.30 18.73
C GLY A 22 8.77 -31.99 17.66
N THR A 23 9.33 -33.12 18.06
CA THR A 23 10.01 -34.20 17.34
C THR A 23 9.86 -34.28 15.84
N ILE A 24 11.03 -34.47 15.21
CA ILE A 24 11.32 -34.79 13.81
C ILE A 24 10.50 -36.00 13.33
N SER A 25 9.67 -35.80 12.31
CA SER A 25 9.23 -36.85 11.40
C SER A 25 8.68 -36.25 10.12
N GLY A 26 9.43 -36.43 9.04
CA GLY A 26 8.97 -36.43 7.65
C GLY A 26 8.75 -35.06 6.98
N PRO A 27 9.16 -34.93 5.72
CA PRO A 27 9.00 -33.70 4.95
C PRO A 27 7.58 -33.60 4.38
N THR A 28 6.70 -32.92 5.08
CA THR A 28 5.47 -32.41 4.48
C THR A 28 5.37 -30.94 4.85
N SER A 29 5.88 -30.13 3.96
CA SER A 29 5.77 -28.67 4.02
C SER A 29 4.30 -28.27 4.01
N PRO A 30 3.88 -27.32 4.86
CA PRO A 30 2.62 -26.60 4.65
C PRO A 30 2.86 -25.42 3.70
N PRO A 31 2.48 -25.50 2.42
CA PRO A 31 2.55 -24.37 1.51
C PRO A 31 1.43 -23.35 1.72
N THR A 32 0.53 -23.55 2.70
CA THR A 32 -0.77 -22.89 2.74
C THR A 32 -0.73 -21.48 3.35
N ALA A 33 0.21 -21.17 4.24
CA ALA A 33 0.20 -19.86 4.91
C ALA A 33 0.85 -18.74 4.08
N VAL A 34 1.85 -19.07 3.29
CA VAL A 34 2.56 -18.09 2.45
C VAL A 34 1.74 -17.74 1.22
N SER A 35 1.05 -18.71 0.63
CA SER A 35 0.13 -18.46 -0.49
C SER A 35 -1.04 -17.56 -0.10
N SER A 36 -1.60 -17.73 1.09
CA SER A 36 -2.73 -16.89 1.54
C SER A 36 -2.33 -15.44 1.79
N ALA A 37 -1.13 -15.19 2.31
CA ALA A 37 -0.61 -13.83 2.51
C ALA A 37 -0.30 -13.14 1.18
N GLN A 38 0.26 -13.85 0.21
CA GLN A 38 0.50 -13.34 -1.13
C GLN A 38 -0.79 -13.07 -1.89
N ASP A 39 -1.80 -13.93 -1.76
CA ASP A 39 -3.12 -13.72 -2.35
C ASP A 39 -3.82 -12.49 -1.76
N ALA A 40 -3.71 -12.29 -0.44
CA ALA A 40 -4.25 -11.11 0.23
C ALA A 40 -3.53 -9.83 -0.23
N ALA A 41 -2.19 -9.85 -0.33
CA ALA A 41 -1.41 -8.73 -0.84
C ALA A 41 -1.77 -8.40 -2.29
N THR A 42 -1.93 -9.42 -3.14
CA THR A 42 -2.32 -9.27 -4.55
C THR A 42 -3.71 -8.63 -4.67
N LYS A 43 -4.69 -9.12 -3.91
CA LYS A 43 -6.06 -8.58 -3.91
C LYS A 43 -6.10 -7.14 -3.41
N SER A 44 -5.37 -6.84 -2.34
CA SER A 44 -5.26 -5.49 -1.78
C SER A 44 -4.63 -4.52 -2.77
N LEU A 45 -3.51 -4.91 -3.38
CA LEU A 45 -2.82 -4.08 -4.37
C LEU A 45 -3.70 -3.86 -5.62
N TYR A 46 -4.43 -4.89 -6.07
CA TYR A 46 -5.37 -4.76 -7.19
C TYR A 46 -6.49 -3.77 -6.88
N ALA A 47 -7.12 -3.86 -5.70
CA ALA A 47 -8.20 -2.95 -5.30
C ALA A 47 -7.72 -1.49 -5.27
N ILE A 48 -6.51 -1.24 -4.72
CA ILE A 48 -5.89 0.08 -4.71
C ILE A 48 -5.60 0.54 -6.16
N GLY A 49 -5.13 -0.34 -7.03
CA GLY A 49 -4.86 -0.04 -8.43
C GLY A 49 -6.10 0.41 -9.20
N VAL A 50 -7.24 -0.24 -8.98
CA VAL A 50 -8.53 0.17 -9.58
C VAL A 50 -8.94 1.57 -9.10
N ALA A 51 -8.82 1.84 -7.79
CA ALA A 51 -9.15 3.15 -7.22
C ALA A 51 -8.19 4.23 -7.73
N LEU A 52 -6.90 3.92 -7.87
CA LEU A 52 -5.91 4.85 -8.43
C LEU A 52 -6.22 5.18 -9.90
N GLN A 53 -6.62 4.20 -10.71
CA GLN A 53 -7.01 4.43 -12.11
C GLN A 53 -8.25 5.32 -12.27
N ALA A 54 -9.14 5.35 -11.27
CA ALA A 54 -10.29 6.24 -11.28
C ALA A 54 -9.94 7.71 -10.94
N THR A 55 -8.80 7.95 -10.32
CA THR A 55 -8.38 9.27 -9.82
C THR A 55 -8.34 10.37 -10.88
N PRO A 56 -7.83 10.16 -12.12
CA PRO A 56 -7.87 11.19 -13.16
C PRO A 56 -9.27 11.68 -13.47
N GLY A 57 -10.24 10.76 -13.58
CA GLY A 57 -11.63 11.12 -13.81
C GLY A 57 -12.23 11.97 -12.69
N ILE A 58 -11.83 11.75 -11.45
CA ILE A 58 -12.21 12.57 -10.30
C ILE A 58 -11.61 13.97 -10.42
N LEU A 59 -10.31 14.08 -10.72
CA LEU A 59 -9.62 15.37 -10.89
C LEU A 59 -10.24 16.17 -12.05
N ASP A 60 -10.49 15.52 -13.17
CA ASP A 60 -11.12 16.15 -14.34
C ASP A 60 -12.53 16.64 -14.01
N ALA A 61 -13.33 15.84 -13.32
CA ALA A 61 -14.67 16.22 -12.90
C ALA A 61 -14.65 17.45 -11.99
N LEU A 62 -13.76 17.46 -10.99
CA LEU A 62 -13.61 18.61 -10.07
C LEU A 62 -13.15 19.87 -10.78
N TYR A 63 -12.23 19.75 -11.73
CA TYR A 63 -11.76 20.85 -12.54
C TYR A 63 -12.87 21.43 -13.43
N ASN A 64 -13.62 20.56 -14.10
CA ASN A 64 -14.70 20.97 -15.02
C ASN A 64 -15.88 21.65 -14.31
N VAL A 65 -16.15 21.29 -13.04
CA VAL A 65 -17.21 21.96 -12.26
C VAL A 65 -16.67 23.16 -11.45
N GLY A 66 -15.41 23.55 -11.66
CA GLY A 66 -14.80 24.73 -11.02
C GLY A 66 -14.50 24.53 -9.51
N LYS A 67 -14.52 23.30 -9.01
CA LYS A 67 -14.14 22.97 -7.63
C LYS A 67 -12.63 22.81 -7.43
N LEU A 68 -11.91 22.63 -8.52
CA LEU A 68 -10.46 22.54 -8.52
C LEU A 68 -9.90 23.65 -9.40
N SER A 69 -8.98 24.45 -8.87
CA SER A 69 -8.30 25.48 -9.67
C SER A 69 -7.36 24.84 -10.68
N LYS A 70 -7.04 25.57 -11.77
CA LYS A 70 -6.03 25.11 -12.74
C LYS A 70 -4.67 24.87 -12.08
N GLU A 71 -4.31 25.68 -11.10
CA GLU A 71 -3.05 25.53 -10.36
C GLU A 71 -3.04 24.23 -9.54
N ASP A 72 -4.12 23.94 -8.81
CA ASP A 72 -4.23 22.71 -8.01
C ASP A 72 -4.31 21.47 -8.90
N TYR A 73 -5.02 21.54 -10.03
CA TYR A 73 -5.04 20.47 -11.02
C TYR A 73 -3.62 20.16 -11.52
N ASN A 74 -2.87 21.21 -11.90
CA ASN A 74 -1.48 21.05 -12.37
C ASN A 74 -0.53 20.52 -11.27
N LYS A 75 -0.83 20.75 -10.00
CA LYS A 75 -0.08 20.15 -8.87
C LYS A 75 -0.45 18.69 -8.65
N ALA A 76 -1.73 18.34 -8.85
CA ALA A 76 -2.21 16.98 -8.61
C ALA A 76 -1.73 15.98 -9.68
N VAL A 77 -1.66 16.37 -10.94
CA VAL A 77 -1.27 15.49 -12.05
C VAL A 77 0.11 14.85 -11.85
N PRO A 78 1.20 15.56 -11.52
CA PRO A 78 2.49 14.92 -11.28
C PRO A 78 2.50 14.01 -10.06
N VAL A 79 1.78 14.33 -8.99
CA VAL A 79 1.66 13.46 -7.81
C VAL A 79 0.91 12.18 -8.16
N TYR A 80 -0.16 12.28 -8.94
CA TYR A 80 -0.85 11.12 -9.48
C TYR A 80 0.06 10.23 -10.34
N ASN A 81 0.81 10.83 -11.26
CA ASN A 81 1.72 10.09 -12.15
C ASN A 81 2.81 9.38 -11.34
N GLN A 82 3.31 10.00 -10.29
CA GLN A 82 4.29 9.38 -9.39
C GLN A 82 3.68 8.20 -8.62
N ALA A 83 2.47 8.35 -8.06
CA ALA A 83 1.77 7.26 -7.39
C ALA A 83 1.45 6.09 -8.36
N LEU A 84 1.10 6.38 -9.60
CA LEU A 84 0.88 5.36 -10.62
C LEU A 84 2.18 4.63 -11.01
N ALA A 85 3.29 5.34 -11.13
CA ALA A 85 4.59 4.76 -11.45
C ALA A 85 5.06 3.83 -10.32
N SER A 86 5.00 4.27 -9.07
CA SER A 86 5.38 3.45 -7.91
C SER A 86 4.43 2.27 -7.69
N PHE A 87 3.13 2.42 -7.99
CA PHE A 87 2.18 1.30 -8.02
C PHE A 87 2.60 0.23 -9.03
N ASN A 88 2.94 0.61 -10.25
CA ASN A 88 3.38 -0.33 -11.28
C ASN A 88 4.67 -1.05 -10.89
N LEU A 89 5.61 -0.36 -10.24
CA LEU A 89 6.83 -0.97 -9.70
C LEU A 89 6.50 -2.00 -8.62
N ALA A 90 5.62 -1.67 -7.68
CA ALA A 90 5.19 -2.59 -6.62
C ALA A 90 4.45 -3.82 -7.18
N ALA A 91 3.58 -3.62 -8.17
CA ALA A 91 2.85 -4.71 -8.82
C ALA A 91 3.78 -5.67 -9.58
N ASN A 92 4.77 -5.13 -10.31
CA ASN A 92 5.77 -5.93 -11.01
C ASN A 92 6.68 -6.68 -10.03
N ALA A 93 7.10 -6.04 -8.94
CA ALA A 93 7.92 -6.66 -7.90
C ALA A 93 7.15 -7.76 -7.17
N LEU A 94 5.84 -7.58 -6.90
CA LEU A 94 4.99 -8.63 -6.34
C LEU A 94 4.90 -9.84 -7.27
N LYS A 95 4.69 -9.59 -8.57
CA LYS A 95 4.65 -10.65 -9.58
C LYS A 95 5.98 -11.42 -9.63
N ALA A 96 7.11 -10.72 -9.60
CA ALA A 96 8.43 -11.33 -9.56
C ALA A 96 8.66 -12.15 -8.29
N ALA A 97 8.29 -11.62 -7.12
CA ALA A 97 8.40 -12.32 -5.84
C ALA A 97 7.53 -13.59 -5.81
N THR A 98 6.32 -13.52 -6.37
CA THR A 98 5.42 -14.67 -6.49
C THR A 98 6.01 -15.75 -7.42
N ALA A 99 6.58 -15.35 -8.57
CA ALA A 99 7.20 -16.27 -9.52
C ALA A 99 8.50 -16.89 -8.98
N ALA A 100 9.27 -16.15 -8.18
CA ALA A 100 10.50 -16.63 -7.55
C ALA A 100 10.26 -17.49 -6.30
N GLY A 101 9.00 -17.71 -5.90
CA GLY A 101 8.65 -18.45 -4.70
C GLY A 101 9.08 -17.73 -3.43
N GLN A 102 9.96 -18.33 -2.63
CA GLN A 102 10.42 -17.77 -1.36
C GLN A 102 11.82 -17.12 -1.46
N ASP A 103 12.22 -16.62 -2.61
CA ASP A 103 13.50 -15.92 -2.74
C ASP A 103 13.49 -14.65 -1.85
N PRO A 104 14.39 -14.56 -0.85
CA PRO A 104 14.48 -13.41 0.05
C PRO A 104 14.78 -12.09 -0.67
N ASN A 105 15.54 -12.12 -1.76
CA ASN A 105 15.89 -10.92 -2.52
C ASN A 105 14.68 -10.37 -3.27
N ALA A 106 13.89 -11.26 -3.91
CA ALA A 106 12.66 -10.87 -4.59
C ALA A 106 11.61 -10.32 -3.61
N THR A 107 11.50 -10.93 -2.43
CA THR A 107 10.63 -10.44 -1.35
C THR A 107 11.07 -9.07 -0.84
N THR A 108 12.37 -8.86 -0.63
CA THR A 108 12.92 -7.57 -0.19
C THR A 108 12.68 -6.48 -1.24
N ALA A 109 12.88 -6.80 -2.53
CA ALA A 109 12.59 -5.87 -3.63
C ALA A 109 11.11 -5.47 -3.67
N TYR A 110 10.19 -6.42 -3.48
CA TYR A 110 8.76 -6.13 -3.37
C TYR A 110 8.44 -5.22 -2.19
N LEU A 111 8.94 -5.51 -1.00
CA LEU A 111 8.69 -4.68 0.19
C LEU A 111 9.22 -3.26 0.02
N SER A 112 10.39 -3.09 -0.60
CA SER A 112 10.94 -1.77 -0.91
C SER A 112 10.04 -0.99 -1.88
N ALA A 113 9.60 -1.63 -2.97
CA ALA A 113 8.71 -1.02 -3.95
C ALA A 113 7.34 -0.69 -3.34
N LEU A 114 6.82 -1.56 -2.48
CA LEU A 114 5.56 -1.34 -1.76
C LEU A 114 5.65 -0.13 -0.82
N ASN A 115 6.74 0.02 -0.07
CA ASN A 115 6.95 1.17 0.80
C ASN A 115 6.99 2.47 0.01
N SER A 116 7.68 2.52 -1.12
CA SER A 116 7.69 3.68 -2.01
C SER A 116 6.30 4.02 -2.50
N PHE A 117 5.54 3.01 -2.93
CA PHE A 117 4.16 3.20 -3.36
C PHE A 117 3.26 3.73 -2.24
N ILE A 118 3.37 3.23 -1.00
CA ILE A 118 2.59 3.71 0.14
C ILE A 118 2.86 5.20 0.38
N LEU A 119 4.10 5.66 0.29
CA LEU A 119 4.44 7.07 0.45
C LEU A 119 3.81 7.93 -0.65
N ASP A 120 3.92 7.53 -1.90
CA ASP A 120 3.35 8.27 -3.03
C ASP A 120 1.82 8.27 -3.00
N LYS A 121 1.21 7.13 -2.64
CA LYS A 121 -0.25 7.05 -2.40
C LYS A 121 -0.69 8.02 -1.30
N ASN A 122 0.02 8.09 -0.18
CA ASN A 122 -0.31 8.99 0.91
C ASN A 122 -0.22 10.46 0.47
N ASN A 123 0.74 10.83 -0.37
CA ASN A 123 0.82 12.16 -0.95
C ASN A 123 -0.42 12.47 -1.81
N MET A 124 -0.86 11.51 -2.62
CA MET A 124 -2.10 11.66 -3.42
C MET A 124 -3.35 11.73 -2.55
N ASP A 125 -3.44 10.91 -1.50
CA ASP A 125 -4.56 10.92 -0.54
C ASP A 125 -4.68 12.25 0.18
N ASN A 126 -3.57 12.87 0.56
CA ASN A 126 -3.54 14.19 1.17
C ASN A 126 -4.11 15.26 0.22
N LEU A 127 -3.75 15.20 -1.06
CA LEU A 127 -4.31 16.10 -2.08
C LEU A 127 -5.81 15.86 -2.28
N LEU A 128 -6.23 14.62 -2.44
CA LEU A 128 -7.66 14.29 -2.59
C LEU A 128 -8.47 14.77 -1.39
N THR A 129 -7.95 14.57 -0.18
CA THR A 129 -8.59 15.04 1.05
C THR A 129 -8.68 16.56 1.09
N ALA A 130 -7.62 17.28 0.67
CA ALA A 130 -7.64 18.74 0.56
C ALA A 130 -8.69 19.23 -0.45
N PHE A 131 -9.01 18.43 -1.47
CA PHE A 131 -10.07 18.71 -2.44
C PHE A 131 -11.45 18.19 -2.00
N GLY A 132 -11.59 17.72 -0.75
CA GLY A 132 -12.85 17.20 -0.21
C GLY A 132 -13.24 15.82 -0.75
N GLN A 133 -12.28 15.06 -1.27
CA GLN A 133 -12.47 13.71 -1.79
C GLN A 133 -12.03 12.64 -0.77
N THR A 134 -12.54 11.42 -0.95
CA THR A 134 -12.09 10.28 -0.15
C THR A 134 -10.71 9.78 -0.60
N PRO A 135 -9.86 9.31 0.34
CA PRO A 135 -8.58 8.69 0.02
C PRO A 135 -8.72 7.46 -0.89
N ILE A 136 -7.66 7.14 -1.64
CA ILE A 136 -7.59 5.98 -2.53
C ILE A 136 -7.68 4.70 -1.69
N GLY A 137 -8.71 3.87 -1.96
CA GLY A 137 -8.91 2.63 -1.22
C GLY A 137 -9.39 2.82 0.23
N GLY A 138 -9.79 4.03 0.61
CA GLY A 138 -10.45 4.30 1.88
C GLY A 138 -11.85 3.66 1.89
N ALA A 139 -12.14 2.85 2.91
CA ALA A 139 -13.50 2.40 3.17
C ALA A 139 -14.37 3.61 3.54
N LYS A 140 -15.59 3.67 2.98
CA LYS A 140 -16.63 4.58 3.46
C LYS A 140 -17.15 4.06 4.79
#